data_f6190264eb24d84a8e4de73031f32a89
#
_entry.id   f6190264eb24d84a8e4de73031f32a89
#
_cell.length_a   1.000
_cell.length_b   1.000
_cell.length_c   1.000
_cell.angle_alpha   90.00
_cell.angle_beta   90.00
_cell.angle_gamma   90.00
#
_symmetry.space_group_name_H-M   'P 1'
#
loop_
_entity.id
_entity.type
_entity.pdbx_description
1 polymer ?
#
loop_
_entity_poly.entity_id
_entity_poly.type
_entity_poly.pdbx_seq_one_letter_code
_entity_poly.pdbx_strand_id
1 'polypeptide(L)'
;INRLAVCLDPTPESIRIALSGGAEMILAHHPLTMEGRFTDRLDSYHEVLSLVFRADVPLYSAHTSLDANPLGPVSWLADELGLCRIPSSDTKDGEAGHGMPLPLTVLEQTGTMERGGGSYACGFGVVGDCAVDMTPEDLKKMLALWLVGSCPRLAGVLPERIRRIAICPGSGSSLAPEAAACGADLLITGDLKYHTALDLPLPVLDVGHFSLEEEMMRRFALQLKENVSDVAVQFVPAQDPLAPFSPTD
;
A
#
# COMPACT_ATOMS: atom_id res chain seq x y z
N ILE A 1 17.97 18.64 -6.07
CA ILE A 1 16.96 17.93 -6.86
C ILE A 1 15.76 18.83 -7.00
N ASN A 2 15.40 19.15 -8.24
CA ASN A 2 14.25 20.01 -8.53
C ASN A 2 13.07 19.21 -9.11
N ARG A 3 13.33 17.97 -9.59
CA ARG A 3 12.32 17.09 -10.19
C ARG A 3 12.45 15.67 -9.69
N LEU A 4 11.40 15.17 -9.05
CA LEU A 4 11.26 13.83 -8.51
C LEU A 4 10.17 13.08 -9.28
N ALA A 5 10.50 11.90 -9.81
CA ALA A 5 9.50 10.97 -10.30
C ALA A 5 9.17 9.91 -9.22
N VAL A 6 7.91 9.56 -9.09
CA VAL A 6 7.40 8.54 -8.15
C VAL A 6 6.66 7.48 -8.95
N CYS A 7 6.99 6.21 -8.76
CA CYS A 7 6.33 5.07 -9.42
C CYS A 7 6.17 3.90 -8.45
N LEU A 8 5.34 2.94 -8.80
CA LEU A 8 5.24 1.67 -8.09
C LEU A 8 6.45 0.80 -8.41
N ASP A 9 6.63 0.43 -9.66
CA ASP A 9 7.66 -0.48 -10.13
C ASP A 9 8.72 0.24 -10.97
N PRO A 10 10.02 -0.01 -10.74
CA PRO A 10 11.10 0.50 -11.59
C PRO A 10 11.26 -0.35 -12.86
N THR A 11 10.21 -0.38 -13.70
CA THR A 11 10.25 -1.05 -15.00
C THR A 11 11.01 -0.21 -16.04
N PRO A 12 11.52 -0.79 -17.14
CA PRO A 12 12.11 0.00 -18.21
C PRO A 12 11.18 1.10 -18.74
N GLU A 13 9.87 0.86 -18.77
CA GLU A 13 8.89 1.83 -19.22
C GLU A 13 8.73 2.98 -18.22
N SER A 14 8.51 2.69 -16.94
CA SER A 14 8.38 3.73 -15.90
C SER A 14 9.65 4.60 -15.80
N ILE A 15 10.84 3.99 -15.92
CA ILE A 15 12.11 4.72 -15.93
C ILE A 15 12.22 5.63 -17.16
N ARG A 16 11.85 5.16 -18.37
CA ARG A 16 11.87 6.03 -19.56
C ARG A 16 10.90 7.20 -19.42
N ILE A 17 9.70 6.97 -18.90
CA ILE A 17 8.72 8.05 -18.68
C ILE A 17 9.28 9.06 -17.67
N ALA A 18 9.84 8.61 -16.55
CA ALA A 18 10.46 9.47 -15.55
C ALA A 18 11.58 10.33 -16.14
N LEU A 19 12.51 9.70 -16.87
CA LEU A 19 13.64 10.40 -17.50
C LEU A 19 13.18 11.38 -18.60
N SER A 20 12.18 11.02 -19.40
CA SER A 20 11.63 11.92 -20.42
C SER A 20 10.93 13.14 -19.80
N GLY A 21 10.37 12.99 -18.58
CA GLY A 21 9.84 14.08 -17.75
C GLY A 21 10.92 14.95 -17.10
N GLY A 22 12.20 14.60 -17.29
CA GLY A 22 13.34 15.33 -16.73
C GLY A 22 13.55 15.06 -15.25
N ALA A 23 13.19 13.88 -14.75
CA ALA A 23 13.45 13.50 -13.36
C ALA A 23 14.96 13.53 -13.05
N GLU A 24 15.31 14.15 -11.94
CA GLU A 24 16.65 14.19 -11.36
C GLU A 24 16.84 13.15 -10.25
N MET A 25 15.73 12.53 -9.80
CA MET A 25 15.68 11.39 -8.89
C MET A 25 14.41 10.60 -9.18
N ILE A 26 14.49 9.27 -9.06
CA ILE A 26 13.35 8.37 -9.17
C ILE A 26 13.15 7.67 -7.82
N LEU A 27 11.93 7.75 -7.30
CA LEU A 27 11.50 7.04 -6.11
C LEU A 27 10.50 5.96 -6.53
N ALA A 28 10.88 4.71 -6.38
CA ALA A 28 10.02 3.56 -6.59
C ALA A 28 9.58 2.96 -5.24
N HIS A 29 8.42 2.32 -5.19
CA HIS A 29 8.04 1.50 -4.06
C HIS A 29 8.85 0.21 -4.05
N HIS A 30 8.69 -0.59 -5.09
CA HIS A 30 9.40 -1.85 -5.20
C HIS A 30 10.89 -1.63 -5.51
N PRO A 31 11.77 -2.46 -4.93
CA PRO A 31 13.18 -2.48 -5.33
C PRO A 31 13.33 -3.09 -6.73
N LEU A 32 14.36 -2.67 -7.45
CA LEU A 32 14.66 -3.23 -8.77
C LEU A 32 14.89 -4.75 -8.73
N THR A 33 15.30 -5.27 -7.58
CA THR A 33 15.46 -6.70 -7.30
C THR A 33 15.37 -6.96 -5.79
N MET A 34 14.75 -8.07 -5.40
CA MET A 34 14.67 -8.51 -4.00
C MET A 34 15.97 -9.17 -3.53
N GLU A 35 16.76 -9.68 -4.44
CA GLU A 35 18.02 -10.36 -4.16
C GLU A 35 19.14 -9.77 -5.02
N GLY A 36 20.38 -9.85 -4.53
CA GLY A 36 21.55 -9.47 -5.31
C GLY A 36 21.67 -10.30 -6.59
N ARG A 37 21.85 -9.65 -7.74
CA ARG A 37 22.03 -10.36 -9.01
C ARG A 37 23.12 -9.69 -9.86
N PHE A 38 23.71 -10.48 -10.74
CA PHE A 38 24.70 -10.00 -11.69
C PHE A 38 24.02 -9.41 -12.93
N THR A 39 24.73 -8.51 -13.60
CA THR A 39 24.29 -7.89 -14.86
C THR A 39 24.75 -8.68 -16.09
N ASP A 40 24.77 -9.98 -16.00
CA ASP A 40 25.28 -10.92 -17.03
C ASP A 40 24.24 -11.31 -18.09
N ARG A 41 23.02 -10.72 -17.98
CA ARG A 41 21.91 -10.95 -18.91
C ARG A 41 21.36 -9.63 -19.42
N LEU A 42 20.96 -9.62 -20.69
CA LEU A 42 20.28 -8.48 -21.32
C LEU A 42 18.77 -8.60 -21.09
N ASP A 43 18.34 -8.31 -19.87
CA ASP A 43 16.94 -8.32 -19.44
C ASP A 43 16.51 -6.94 -18.92
N SER A 44 15.27 -6.85 -18.38
CA SER A 44 14.72 -5.61 -17.82
C SER A 44 15.59 -5.02 -16.71
N TYR A 45 16.21 -5.86 -15.87
CA TYR A 45 17.12 -5.42 -14.82
C TYR A 45 18.34 -4.69 -15.39
N HIS A 46 19.01 -5.31 -16.38
CA HIS A 46 20.14 -4.68 -17.09
C HIS A 46 19.70 -3.39 -17.78
N GLU A 47 18.53 -3.39 -18.39
CA GLU A 47 18.02 -2.22 -19.11
C GLU A 47 17.76 -1.03 -18.18
N VAL A 48 17.10 -1.25 -17.02
CA VAL A 48 16.89 -0.20 -16.02
C VAL A 48 18.21 0.36 -15.53
N LEU A 49 19.18 -0.49 -15.15
CA LEU A 49 20.50 -0.04 -14.74
C LEU A 49 21.19 0.80 -15.83
N SER A 50 21.10 0.35 -17.09
CA SER A 50 21.66 1.09 -18.23
C SER A 50 21.02 2.47 -18.41
N LEU A 51 19.72 2.60 -18.20
CA LEU A 51 18.98 3.86 -18.30
C LEU A 51 19.39 4.83 -17.19
N VAL A 52 19.35 4.40 -15.94
CA VAL A 52 19.64 5.28 -14.80
C VAL A 52 21.12 5.70 -14.75
N PHE A 53 22.07 4.79 -15.08
CA PHE A 53 23.48 5.11 -15.10
C PHE A 53 23.85 6.07 -16.25
N ARG A 54 23.25 5.90 -17.45
CA ARG A 54 23.49 6.83 -18.56
C ARG A 54 22.92 8.21 -18.31
N ALA A 55 21.83 8.29 -17.58
CA ALA A 55 21.18 9.55 -17.22
C ALA A 55 21.81 10.22 -15.98
N ASP A 56 22.64 9.49 -15.22
CA ASP A 56 23.20 9.90 -13.93
C ASP A 56 22.08 10.29 -12.93
N VAL A 57 20.98 9.48 -12.91
CA VAL A 57 19.81 9.71 -12.08
C VAL A 57 19.72 8.63 -11.01
N PRO A 58 19.70 8.98 -9.70
CA PRO A 58 19.55 7.99 -8.64
C PRO A 58 18.15 7.39 -8.64
N LEU A 59 18.09 6.07 -8.42
CA LEU A 59 16.88 5.29 -8.16
C LEU A 59 16.89 4.86 -6.70
N TYR A 60 15.87 5.29 -5.97
CA TYR A 60 15.65 4.93 -4.56
C TYR A 60 14.36 4.12 -4.40
N SER A 61 14.40 3.06 -3.60
CA SER A 61 13.21 2.25 -3.29
C SER A 61 12.77 2.46 -1.83
N ALA A 62 11.53 2.89 -1.65
CA ALA A 62 10.88 3.07 -0.35
C ALA A 62 9.87 1.93 -0.11
N HIS A 63 10.34 0.69 -0.05
CA HIS A 63 9.51 -0.51 0.11
C HIS A 63 8.95 -0.62 1.54
N THR A 64 9.43 -1.57 2.32
CA THR A 64 8.98 -1.82 3.70
C THR A 64 9.07 -0.60 4.64
N SER A 65 9.94 0.34 4.35
CA SER A 65 10.03 1.61 5.09
C SER A 65 8.80 2.50 4.90
N LEU A 66 8.17 2.44 3.72
CA LEU A 66 6.92 3.13 3.44
C LEU A 66 5.74 2.37 4.03
N ASP A 67 5.71 1.03 3.85
CA ASP A 67 4.64 0.17 4.36
C ASP A 67 4.50 0.22 5.88
N ALA A 68 5.64 0.30 6.58
CA ALA A 68 5.67 0.35 8.03
C ALA A 68 5.41 1.76 8.60
N ASN A 69 5.26 2.80 7.76
CA ASN A 69 5.08 4.17 8.21
C ASN A 69 3.61 4.46 8.57
N PRO A 70 3.26 4.63 9.86
CA PRO A 70 1.87 4.82 10.28
C PRO A 70 1.27 6.17 9.83
N LEU A 71 2.10 7.10 9.40
CA LEU A 71 1.70 8.42 8.88
C LEU A 71 1.84 8.49 7.34
N GLY A 72 2.16 7.37 6.71
CA GLY A 72 2.26 7.23 5.26
C GLY A 72 0.92 6.94 4.60
N PRO A 73 0.92 6.84 3.28
CA PRO A 73 -0.30 6.57 2.51
C PRO A 73 -0.76 5.10 2.57
N VAL A 74 -0.10 4.24 3.33
CA VAL A 74 -0.43 2.80 3.44
C VAL A 74 -1.85 2.55 3.95
N SER A 75 -2.38 3.45 4.78
CA SER A 75 -3.74 3.39 5.33
C SER A 75 -4.81 4.00 4.40
N TRP A 76 -4.47 4.41 3.21
CA TRP A 76 -5.36 5.18 2.34
C TRP A 76 -6.76 4.55 2.14
N LEU A 77 -6.83 3.22 1.98
CA LEU A 77 -8.12 2.54 1.80
C LEU A 77 -8.93 2.53 3.10
N ALA A 78 -8.27 2.46 4.25
CA ALA A 78 -8.93 2.56 5.54
C ALA A 78 -9.56 3.95 5.74
N ASP A 79 -8.85 5.00 5.30
CA ASP A 79 -9.38 6.38 5.32
C ASP A 79 -10.61 6.50 4.42
N GLU A 80 -10.58 5.94 3.20
CA GLU A 80 -11.71 5.94 2.27
C GLU A 80 -12.91 5.12 2.77
N LEU A 81 -12.65 4.04 3.50
CA LEU A 81 -13.69 3.26 4.15
C LEU A 81 -14.20 3.91 5.45
N GLY A 82 -13.61 5.02 5.88
CA GLY A 82 -13.99 5.72 7.10
C GLY A 82 -13.72 4.92 8.36
N LEU A 83 -12.62 4.15 8.40
CA LEU A 83 -12.27 3.34 9.56
C LEU A 83 -11.75 4.23 10.70
N CYS A 84 -12.24 3.97 11.89
CA CYS A 84 -11.85 4.64 13.12
C CYS A 84 -10.86 3.81 13.90
N ARG A 85 -9.96 4.47 14.66
CA ARG A 85 -9.05 3.80 15.57
C ARG A 85 -9.82 3.00 16.61
N ILE A 86 -9.37 1.78 16.89
CA ILE A 86 -9.89 0.95 17.99
C ILE A 86 -9.40 1.58 19.31
N PRO A 87 -10.30 1.92 20.24
CA PRO A 87 -9.90 2.38 21.56
C PRO A 87 -9.08 1.28 22.28
N SER A 88 -7.89 1.63 22.75
CA SER A 88 -7.03 0.73 23.54
C SER A 88 -7.14 1.12 25.02
N SER A 89 -7.27 0.13 25.91
CA SER A 89 -7.24 0.34 27.36
C SER A 89 -5.93 0.93 27.87
N ASP A 90 -4.87 0.80 27.09
CA ASP A 90 -3.49 1.15 27.48
C ASP A 90 -3.03 2.51 26.95
N THR A 91 -3.79 3.13 26.05
CA THR A 91 -3.50 4.49 25.58
C THR A 91 -4.16 5.49 26.52
N LYS A 92 -3.38 6.20 27.32
CA LYS A 92 -3.85 7.46 27.91
C LYS A 92 -4.20 8.39 26.74
N ASP A 93 -5.48 8.67 26.56
CA ASP A 93 -5.95 9.68 25.62
C ASP A 93 -5.21 10.98 25.92
N GLY A 94 -4.26 11.37 25.09
CA GLY A 94 -3.57 12.64 25.32
C GLY A 94 -2.32 12.95 24.51
N GLU A 95 -1.74 12.04 23.75
CA GLU A 95 -0.46 12.31 23.08
C GLU A 95 -0.51 12.25 21.54
N ALA A 96 -1.59 12.71 20.95
CA ALA A 96 -1.54 13.17 19.57
C ALA A 96 -0.95 14.57 19.59
N GLY A 97 0.21 14.76 18.97
CA GLY A 97 0.74 16.10 18.71
C GLY A 97 -0.34 16.96 18.09
N HIS A 98 -0.48 18.21 18.52
CA HIS A 98 -1.58 19.10 18.15
C HIS A 98 -1.86 19.10 16.65
N GLY A 99 -3.01 18.54 16.24
CA GLY A 99 -3.58 18.67 14.91
C GLY A 99 -3.37 17.52 13.92
N MET A 100 -2.70 16.42 14.28
CA MET A 100 -2.61 15.24 13.40
C MET A 100 -3.65 14.18 13.80
N PRO A 101 -4.33 13.53 12.83
CA PRO A 101 -5.20 12.39 13.12
C PRO A 101 -4.38 11.26 13.76
N LEU A 102 -4.97 10.58 14.73
CA LEU A 102 -4.35 9.40 15.33
C LEU A 102 -4.34 8.28 14.30
N PRO A 103 -3.19 7.61 14.07
CA PRO A 103 -3.11 6.48 13.14
C PRO A 103 -3.96 5.31 13.65
N LEU A 104 -4.39 4.46 12.73
CA LEU A 104 -5.07 3.21 13.03
C LEU A 104 -4.17 2.27 13.83
N THR A 105 -4.75 1.24 14.41
CA THR A 105 -3.99 0.19 15.10
C THR A 105 -3.20 -0.63 14.08
N VAL A 106 -1.90 -0.80 14.29
CA VAL A 106 -1.02 -1.62 13.46
C VAL A 106 -1.21 -3.09 13.81
N LEU A 107 -1.30 -3.98 12.81
CA LEU A 107 -1.47 -5.42 13.02
C LEU A 107 -0.18 -6.08 13.53
N GLU A 108 0.93 -5.86 12.86
CA GLU A 108 2.24 -6.36 13.25
C GLU A 108 3.19 -5.20 13.52
N GLN A 109 3.41 -4.89 14.80
CA GLN A 109 4.30 -3.80 15.19
C GLN A 109 5.76 -4.21 15.05
N THR A 110 6.54 -3.43 14.28
CA THR A 110 7.99 -3.62 14.08
C THR A 110 8.84 -2.59 14.81
N GLY A 111 8.24 -1.49 15.29
CA GLY A 111 8.94 -0.43 15.97
C GLY A 111 8.05 0.73 16.38
N THR A 112 8.68 1.85 16.70
CA THR A 112 8.02 3.13 17.00
C THR A 112 8.73 4.27 16.30
N MET A 113 7.99 5.31 15.95
CA MET A 113 8.50 6.54 15.35
C MET A 113 8.08 7.74 16.20
N GLU A 114 9.05 8.60 16.50
CA GLU A 114 8.80 9.87 17.19
C GLU A 114 8.64 10.99 16.15
N ARG A 115 7.51 11.70 16.15
CA ARG A 115 7.28 12.83 15.27
C ARG A 115 6.32 13.84 15.90
N GLY A 116 6.69 15.12 15.85
CA GLY A 116 5.82 16.21 16.34
C GLY A 116 5.47 16.15 17.82
N GLY A 117 6.31 15.49 18.66
CA GLY A 117 6.06 15.26 20.08
C GLY A 117 5.16 14.07 20.39
N GLY A 118 4.74 13.29 19.38
CA GLY A 118 3.99 12.04 19.56
C GLY A 118 4.83 10.81 19.20
N SER A 119 4.50 9.67 19.83
CA SER A 119 5.07 8.35 19.55
C SER A 119 4.05 7.50 18.79
N TYR A 120 4.46 6.92 17.68
CA TYR A 120 3.58 6.18 16.76
C TYR A 120 4.12 4.77 16.54
N ALA A 121 3.25 3.76 16.67
CA ALA A 121 3.59 2.39 16.31
C ALA A 121 3.85 2.29 14.82
N CYS A 122 5.03 1.76 14.44
CA CYS A 122 5.39 1.42 13.06
C CYS A 122 5.19 -0.07 12.84
N GLY A 123 4.73 -0.47 11.67
CA GLY A 123 4.55 -1.90 11.36
C GLY A 123 3.65 -2.13 10.16
N PHE A 124 3.30 -3.39 9.95
CA PHE A 124 2.58 -3.82 8.75
C PHE A 124 1.10 -4.04 9.02
N GLY A 125 0.30 -3.65 8.03
CA GLY A 125 -1.15 -3.73 8.09
C GLY A 125 -1.77 -2.84 9.16
N VAL A 126 -2.99 -2.44 8.95
CA VAL A 126 -3.77 -1.62 9.88
C VAL A 126 -5.12 -2.26 10.12
N VAL A 127 -5.71 -2.00 11.29
CA VAL A 127 -7.07 -2.43 11.62
C VAL A 127 -7.82 -1.28 12.26
N GLY A 128 -9.10 -1.17 11.90
CA GLY A 128 -9.98 -0.13 12.44
C GLY A 128 -11.44 -0.56 12.46
N ASP A 129 -12.23 0.13 13.27
CA ASP A 129 -13.67 -0.05 13.35
C ASP A 129 -14.38 0.80 12.31
N CYS A 130 -15.38 0.24 11.64
CA CYS A 130 -16.27 0.98 10.77
C CYS A 130 -17.05 2.01 11.60
N ALA A 131 -17.13 3.25 11.15
CA ALA A 131 -17.94 4.28 11.82
C ALA A 131 -19.43 3.87 11.92
N VAL A 132 -19.89 3.09 10.94
CA VAL A 132 -21.21 2.45 10.91
C VAL A 132 -21.01 1.05 10.36
N ASP A 133 -21.68 0.05 10.99
CA ASP A 133 -21.66 -1.34 10.51
C ASP A 133 -22.03 -1.40 9.03
N MET A 134 -21.19 -2.04 8.21
CA MET A 134 -21.41 -2.20 6.77
C MET A 134 -22.02 -3.57 6.45
N THR A 135 -22.85 -3.64 5.43
CA THR A 135 -23.18 -4.90 4.78
C THR A 135 -22.11 -5.26 3.73
N PRO A 136 -22.00 -6.53 3.31
CA PRO A 136 -21.13 -6.90 2.18
C PRO A 136 -21.42 -6.10 0.91
N GLU A 137 -22.69 -5.73 0.66
CA GLU A 137 -23.07 -4.93 -0.50
C GLU A 137 -22.61 -3.46 -0.38
N ASP A 138 -22.63 -2.88 0.83
CA ASP A 138 -22.10 -1.54 1.05
C ASP A 138 -20.60 -1.52 0.83
N LEU A 139 -19.86 -2.50 1.38
CA LEU A 139 -18.43 -2.66 1.15
C LEU A 139 -18.11 -2.77 -0.35
N LYS A 140 -18.86 -3.62 -1.08
CA LYS A 140 -18.68 -3.79 -2.52
C LYS A 140 -18.85 -2.48 -3.29
N LYS A 141 -19.87 -1.68 -2.95
CA LYS A 141 -20.10 -0.37 -3.58
C LYS A 141 -18.96 0.61 -3.30
N MET A 142 -18.45 0.64 -2.07
CA MET A 142 -17.34 1.52 -1.70
C MET A 142 -16.04 1.10 -2.43
N LEU A 143 -15.73 -0.19 -2.44
CA LEU A 143 -14.54 -0.70 -3.12
C LEU A 143 -14.59 -0.47 -4.64
N ALA A 144 -15.76 -0.54 -5.26
CA ALA A 144 -15.93 -0.30 -6.70
C ALA A 144 -15.53 1.12 -7.13
N LEU A 145 -15.49 2.08 -6.22
CA LEU A 145 -15.03 3.45 -6.51
C LEU A 145 -13.52 3.52 -6.73
N TRP A 146 -12.76 2.62 -6.12
CA TRP A 146 -11.31 2.68 -6.06
C TRP A 146 -10.60 1.56 -6.83
N LEU A 147 -11.25 0.41 -6.95
CA LEU A 147 -10.66 -0.81 -7.51
C LEU A 147 -11.11 -1.02 -8.96
N VAL A 148 -11.02 0.04 -9.76
CA VAL A 148 -11.42 -0.02 -11.18
C VAL A 148 -10.48 -0.95 -11.94
N GLY A 149 -11.06 -1.94 -12.64
CA GLY A 149 -10.30 -2.92 -13.43
C GLY A 149 -9.74 -4.10 -12.64
N SER A 150 -9.85 -4.11 -11.31
CA SER A 150 -9.47 -5.27 -10.51
C SER A 150 -10.53 -6.38 -10.57
N CYS A 151 -10.12 -7.63 -10.29
CA CYS A 151 -11.00 -8.79 -10.14
C CYS A 151 -10.91 -9.33 -8.71
N PRO A 152 -11.61 -8.71 -7.74
CA PRO A 152 -11.54 -9.13 -6.34
C PRO A 152 -11.98 -10.59 -6.15
N ARG A 153 -11.27 -11.32 -5.29
CA ARG A 153 -11.56 -12.71 -4.93
C ARG A 153 -11.75 -12.81 -3.42
N LEU A 154 -12.81 -13.48 -2.99
CA LEU A 154 -13.10 -13.70 -1.58
C LEU A 154 -12.77 -15.13 -1.18
N ALA A 155 -11.95 -15.31 -0.14
CA ALA A 155 -11.79 -16.55 0.58
C ALA A 155 -12.55 -16.48 1.90
N GLY A 156 -13.33 -17.51 2.21
CA GLY A 156 -14.21 -17.52 3.36
C GLY A 156 -15.59 -16.90 3.08
N VAL A 157 -16.34 -16.62 4.14
CA VAL A 157 -17.71 -16.08 4.07
C VAL A 157 -17.79 -14.81 4.91
N LEU A 158 -18.20 -13.71 4.31
CA LEU A 158 -18.41 -12.45 5.03
C LEU A 158 -19.58 -12.56 5.99
N PRO A 159 -19.49 -11.94 7.17
CA PRO A 159 -20.64 -11.81 8.08
C PRO A 159 -21.70 -10.87 7.48
N GLU A 160 -22.94 -10.97 7.96
CA GLU A 160 -24.02 -10.06 7.55
C GLU A 160 -23.73 -8.59 7.90
N ARG A 161 -22.93 -8.36 8.93
CA ARG A 161 -22.47 -7.06 9.39
C ARG A 161 -20.97 -7.07 9.59
N ILE A 162 -20.30 -6.16 8.93
CA ILE A 162 -18.86 -5.94 9.00
C ILE A 162 -18.65 -4.71 9.89
N ARG A 163 -17.95 -4.89 10.99
CA ARG A 163 -17.70 -3.85 12.01
C ARG A 163 -16.26 -3.45 12.07
N ARG A 164 -15.36 -4.40 11.85
CA ARG A 164 -13.92 -4.22 11.96
C ARG A 164 -13.23 -4.77 10.74
N ILE A 165 -12.44 -3.95 10.09
CA ILE A 165 -11.71 -4.31 8.87
C ILE A 165 -10.21 -4.15 9.11
N ALA A 166 -9.47 -5.18 8.73
CA ALA A 166 -8.02 -5.14 8.61
C ALA A 166 -7.64 -4.92 7.15
N ILE A 167 -6.57 -4.15 6.90
CA ILE A 167 -6.08 -3.85 5.56
C ILE A 167 -4.56 -3.96 5.56
N CYS A 168 -4.01 -4.67 4.58
CA CYS A 168 -2.59 -4.70 4.30
C CYS A 168 -2.38 -4.64 2.78
N PRO A 169 -1.86 -3.53 2.22
CA PRO A 169 -1.46 -3.47 0.81
C PRO A 169 -0.43 -4.55 0.47
N GLY A 170 -0.29 -4.83 -0.80
CA GLY A 170 0.64 -5.85 -1.27
C GLY A 170 0.21 -7.28 -0.89
N SER A 171 1.16 -8.12 -0.50
CA SER A 171 0.97 -9.53 -0.16
C SER A 171 0.83 -9.74 1.36
N GLY A 172 -0.24 -9.23 1.97
CA GLY A 172 -0.46 -9.21 3.42
C GLY A 172 -1.21 -10.40 4.01
N SER A 173 -1.45 -11.48 3.26
CA SER A 173 -2.23 -12.63 3.76
C SER A 173 -1.62 -13.36 4.96
N SER A 174 -0.31 -13.21 5.19
CA SER A 174 0.37 -13.72 6.39
C SER A 174 -0.09 -13.06 7.69
N LEU A 175 -0.70 -11.87 7.63
CA LEU A 175 -1.24 -11.14 8.79
C LEU A 175 -2.68 -11.55 9.15
N ALA A 176 -3.24 -12.57 8.49
CA ALA A 176 -4.58 -13.05 8.81
C ALA A 176 -4.74 -13.51 10.27
N PRO A 177 -3.76 -14.19 10.90
CA PRO A 177 -3.83 -14.53 12.33
C PRO A 177 -3.88 -13.29 13.24
N GLU A 178 -3.07 -12.27 12.95
CA GLU A 178 -3.00 -11.02 13.70
C GLU A 178 -4.32 -10.23 13.55
N ALA A 179 -4.86 -10.17 12.33
CA ALA A 179 -6.15 -9.56 12.06
C ALA A 179 -7.27 -10.26 12.83
N ALA A 180 -7.28 -11.60 12.84
CA ALA A 180 -8.24 -12.38 13.63
C ALA A 180 -8.07 -12.14 15.14
N ALA A 181 -6.84 -12.08 15.65
CA ALA A 181 -6.55 -11.80 17.05
C ALA A 181 -7.04 -10.40 17.47
N CYS A 182 -7.00 -9.42 16.55
CA CYS A 182 -7.58 -8.09 16.74
C CYS A 182 -9.11 -8.08 16.60
N GLY A 183 -9.76 -9.21 16.31
CA GLY A 183 -11.20 -9.34 16.14
C GLY A 183 -11.72 -8.72 14.82
N ALA A 184 -10.89 -8.69 13.76
CA ALA A 184 -11.35 -8.25 12.46
C ALA A 184 -12.36 -9.23 11.85
N ASP A 185 -13.39 -8.69 11.21
CA ASP A 185 -14.39 -9.45 10.45
C ASP A 185 -13.91 -9.79 9.03
N LEU A 186 -12.91 -9.07 8.55
CA LEU A 186 -12.37 -9.16 7.20
C LEU A 186 -10.94 -8.63 7.16
N LEU A 187 -10.06 -9.30 6.39
CA LEU A 187 -8.79 -8.74 5.93
C LEU A 187 -8.89 -8.43 4.43
N ILE A 188 -8.51 -7.21 4.03
CA ILE A 188 -8.37 -6.79 2.62
C ILE A 188 -6.87 -6.74 2.29
N THR A 189 -6.46 -7.43 1.24
CA THR A 189 -5.04 -7.52 0.81
C THR A 189 -4.94 -7.91 -0.67
N GLY A 190 -3.74 -8.20 -1.16
CA GLY A 190 -3.48 -8.78 -2.48
C GLY A 190 -2.74 -10.11 -2.41
N ASP A 191 -2.51 -10.74 -3.54
CA ASP A 191 -1.68 -11.94 -3.75
C ASP A 191 -2.06 -13.14 -2.86
N LEU A 192 -3.34 -13.35 -2.61
CA LEU A 192 -3.78 -14.51 -1.83
C LEU A 192 -3.54 -15.82 -2.59
N LYS A 193 -2.66 -16.64 -2.06
CA LYS A 193 -2.34 -17.95 -2.61
C LYS A 193 -3.41 -18.99 -2.28
N TYR A 194 -3.66 -19.93 -3.21
CA TYR A 194 -4.66 -20.99 -3.04
C TYR A 194 -4.52 -21.77 -1.73
N HIS A 195 -3.32 -22.25 -1.41
CA HIS A 195 -3.13 -23.03 -0.19
C HIS A 195 -3.31 -22.20 1.08
N THR A 196 -2.93 -20.92 1.08
CA THR A 196 -3.20 -20.01 2.20
C THR A 196 -4.70 -19.81 2.39
N ALA A 197 -5.46 -19.71 1.29
CA ALA A 197 -6.90 -19.53 1.34
C ALA A 197 -7.68 -20.70 1.97
N LEU A 198 -7.07 -21.89 2.07
CA LEU A 198 -7.71 -23.09 2.66
C LEU A 198 -7.70 -23.08 4.20
N ASP A 199 -6.80 -22.31 4.82
CA ASP A 199 -6.58 -22.35 6.28
C ASP A 199 -6.53 -20.93 6.88
N LEU A 200 -7.52 -20.11 6.53
CA LEU A 200 -7.63 -18.74 7.02
C LEU A 200 -8.51 -18.67 8.29
N PRO A 201 -8.08 -17.93 9.33
CA PRO A 201 -8.87 -17.78 10.56
C PRO A 201 -10.04 -16.80 10.41
N LEU A 202 -10.07 -16.00 9.33
CA LEU A 202 -11.13 -15.03 9.02
C LEU A 202 -11.29 -14.91 7.49
N PRO A 203 -12.38 -14.31 7.00
CA PRO A 203 -12.52 -14.00 5.58
C PRO A 203 -11.42 -13.07 5.08
N VAL A 204 -10.88 -13.35 3.89
CA VAL A 204 -9.86 -12.50 3.22
C VAL A 204 -10.37 -12.12 1.84
N LEU A 205 -10.38 -10.82 1.56
CA LEU A 205 -10.70 -10.26 0.27
C LEU A 205 -9.40 -9.85 -0.44
N ASP A 206 -9.03 -10.60 -1.46
CA ASP A 206 -7.93 -10.30 -2.36
C ASP A 206 -8.44 -9.34 -3.44
N VAL A 207 -7.98 -8.10 -3.39
CA VAL A 207 -8.37 -7.04 -4.34
C VAL A 207 -7.29 -6.75 -5.38
N GLY A 208 -6.22 -7.54 -5.36
CA GLY A 208 -5.04 -7.37 -6.20
C GLY A 208 -3.97 -6.49 -5.55
N HIS A 209 -2.73 -6.94 -5.67
CA HIS A 209 -1.54 -6.24 -5.17
C HIS A 209 -1.41 -4.86 -5.80
N PHE A 210 -1.42 -4.82 -7.14
CA PHE A 210 -1.31 -3.60 -7.93
C PHE A 210 -2.35 -2.56 -7.54
N SER A 211 -3.62 -2.94 -7.42
CA SER A 211 -4.72 -2.01 -7.14
C SER A 211 -4.54 -1.24 -5.83
N LEU A 212 -3.96 -1.87 -4.81
CA LEU A 212 -3.73 -1.23 -3.52
C LEU A 212 -2.50 -0.32 -3.53
N GLU A 213 -1.42 -0.77 -4.14
CA GLU A 213 -0.14 -0.07 -4.04
C GLU A 213 0.05 0.99 -5.12
N GLU A 214 -0.53 0.84 -6.30
CA GLU A 214 -0.49 1.90 -7.30
C GLU A 214 -1.21 3.17 -6.81
N GLU A 215 -2.39 3.01 -6.20
CA GLU A 215 -3.09 4.14 -5.60
C GLU A 215 -2.36 4.69 -4.37
N MET A 216 -1.74 3.82 -3.56
CA MET A 216 -0.87 4.24 -2.47
C MET A 216 0.26 5.14 -2.97
N MET A 217 0.95 4.74 -4.04
CA MET A 217 2.06 5.51 -4.60
C MET A 217 1.59 6.81 -5.27
N ARG A 218 0.42 6.80 -5.90
CA ARG A 218 -0.19 8.02 -6.43
C ARG A 218 -0.46 9.04 -5.31
N ARG A 219 -1.02 8.59 -4.19
CA ARG A 219 -1.26 9.43 -3.00
C ARG A 219 0.03 9.89 -2.36
N PHE A 220 1.03 9.03 -2.33
CA PHE A 220 2.35 9.40 -1.82
C PHE A 220 2.98 10.53 -2.66
N ALA A 221 2.87 10.46 -3.97
CA ALA A 221 3.34 11.54 -4.85
C ALA A 221 2.60 12.86 -4.57
N LEU A 222 1.30 12.83 -4.29
CA LEU A 222 0.53 14.01 -3.90
C LEU A 222 0.99 14.58 -2.55
N GLN A 223 1.17 13.72 -1.54
CA GLN A 223 1.68 14.13 -0.23
C GLN A 223 3.08 14.75 -0.34
N LEU A 224 3.95 14.19 -1.16
CA LEU A 224 5.28 14.75 -1.41
C LEU A 224 5.18 16.13 -2.06
N LYS A 225 4.32 16.29 -3.07
CA LYS A 225 4.08 17.58 -3.74
C LYS A 225 3.62 18.67 -2.78
N GLU A 226 2.81 18.32 -1.77
CA GLU A 226 2.33 19.27 -0.75
C GLU A 226 3.41 19.59 0.29
N ASN A 227 4.24 18.60 0.66
CA ASN A 227 5.21 18.74 1.74
C ASN A 227 6.59 19.26 1.30
N VAL A 228 6.91 19.18 -0.01
CA VAL A 228 8.21 19.59 -0.58
C VAL A 228 7.98 20.61 -1.68
N SER A 229 7.75 21.87 -1.29
CA SER A 229 7.32 22.95 -2.19
C SER A 229 8.33 23.28 -3.31
N ASP A 230 9.61 23.03 -3.09
CA ASP A 230 10.69 23.41 -4.02
C ASP A 230 11.03 22.29 -5.02
N VAL A 231 10.32 21.17 -5.00
CA VAL A 231 10.53 20.01 -5.87
C VAL A 231 9.27 19.72 -6.69
N ALA A 232 9.42 19.71 -8.02
CA ALA A 232 8.34 19.27 -8.90
C ALA A 232 8.22 17.73 -8.80
N VAL A 233 7.11 17.24 -8.25
CA VAL A 233 6.84 15.80 -8.10
C VAL A 233 5.92 15.34 -9.23
N GLN A 234 6.37 14.32 -9.97
CA GLN A 234 5.60 13.63 -11.02
C GLN A 234 5.28 12.21 -10.57
N PHE A 235 4.00 11.84 -10.56
CA PHE A 235 3.62 10.45 -10.50
C PHE A 235 3.70 9.83 -11.90
N VAL A 236 4.33 8.65 -11.99
CA VAL A 236 4.45 7.85 -13.23
C VAL A 236 3.53 6.64 -13.07
N PRO A 237 2.34 6.66 -13.68
CA PRO A 237 1.39 5.57 -13.56
C PRO A 237 1.89 4.31 -14.28
N ALA A 238 1.56 3.15 -13.72
CA ALA A 238 1.81 1.85 -14.32
C ALA A 238 0.50 1.20 -14.80
N GLN A 239 0.63 0.05 -15.44
CA GLN A 239 -0.49 -0.82 -15.80
C GLN A 239 -0.36 -2.12 -15.01
N ASP A 240 -1.50 -2.64 -14.55
CA ASP A 240 -1.52 -3.94 -13.90
C ASP A 240 -1.00 -5.01 -14.87
N PRO A 241 0.09 -5.73 -14.52
CA PRO A 241 0.60 -6.82 -15.34
C PRO A 241 -0.38 -8.01 -15.45
N LEU A 242 -1.38 -8.08 -14.56
CA LEU A 242 -2.40 -9.13 -14.51
C LEU A 242 -3.75 -8.56 -14.96
N ALA A 243 -3.96 -8.45 -16.27
CA ALA A 243 -5.25 -8.00 -16.80
C ALA A 243 -6.32 -9.10 -16.67
N PRO A 244 -7.59 -8.74 -16.39
CA PRO A 244 -8.70 -9.67 -16.48
C PRO A 244 -8.79 -10.27 -17.88
N PHE A 245 -8.89 -11.59 -17.98
CA PHE A 245 -9.12 -12.29 -19.24
C PHE A 245 -10.60 -12.69 -19.32
N SER A 246 -11.32 -12.11 -20.27
CA SER A 246 -12.70 -12.50 -20.58
C SER A 246 -12.70 -13.56 -21.69
N PRO A 247 -13.28 -14.76 -21.48
CA PRO A 247 -13.38 -15.77 -22.55
C PRO A 247 -14.24 -15.35 -23.74
N THR A 248 -14.91 -14.19 -23.65
CA THR A 248 -15.83 -13.67 -24.68
C THR A 248 -15.24 -12.52 -25.49
N ASP A 249 -13.99 -12.15 -25.26
CA ASP A 249 -13.28 -11.12 -26.03
C ASP A 249 -12.53 -11.70 -27.22
#